data_9a8834d850437997af1994f3241c9943
#
_entry.id   9a8834d850437997af1994f3241c9943
#
_cell.length_a   1.000
_cell.length_b   1.000
_cell.length_c   1.000
_cell.angle_alpha   90.00
_cell.angle_beta   90.00
_cell.angle_gamma   90.00
#
_symmetry.space_group_name_H-M   'P 1'
#
loop_
_entity.id
_entity.type
_entity.pdbx_description
1 polymer ?
#
loop_
_entity_poly.entity_id
_entity_poly.type
_entity_poly.pdbx_seq_one_letter_code
_entity_poly.pdbx_strand_id
1 'polypeptide(L)'
;EFMRKGRFDEIFFVNLPTEKERVEIFRLHISRRRDIAVKNYDLAALAKETKGFSGAEIEQVINDAMFQAFSQQRDFTTEDILAAIHSTIPLSVSFRETINKLIAWAGSGRARMASSQQEANESAAGDQLYYSYQNGTGDGIQ
;
A
#
# COMPACT_ATOMS: atom_id res chain seq x y z
N GLU A 1 -16.63 -3.73 -14.03
CA GLU A 1 -15.95 -5.02 -13.96
C GLU A 1 -14.75 -5.05 -13.01
N PHE A 2 -14.08 -3.93 -12.81
CA PHE A 2 -13.01 -3.82 -11.81
C PHE A 2 -13.49 -3.96 -10.37
N MET A 3 -14.78 -3.82 -10.15
CA MET A 3 -15.42 -3.88 -8.83
C MET A 3 -15.96 -5.26 -8.47
N ARG A 4 -15.73 -6.28 -9.28
CA ARG A 4 -16.14 -7.65 -8.94
C ARG A 4 -15.24 -8.17 -7.83
N LYS A 5 -15.88 -8.58 -6.73
CA LYS A 5 -15.29 -9.21 -5.56
C LYS A 5 -14.40 -10.38 -5.99
N GLY A 6 -13.11 -10.32 -5.69
CA GLY A 6 -12.10 -11.32 -6.01
C GLY A 6 -11.12 -10.92 -7.11
N ARG A 7 -11.51 -10.16 -8.13
CA ARG A 7 -10.62 -9.76 -9.22
C ARG A 7 -9.63 -8.65 -8.83
N PHE A 8 -10.06 -7.71 -8.02
CA PHE A 8 -9.19 -6.65 -7.52
C PHE A 8 -8.10 -7.23 -6.60
N ASP A 9 -8.46 -8.18 -5.73
CA ASP A 9 -7.53 -8.92 -4.89
C ASP A 9 -6.52 -9.70 -5.71
N GLU A 10 -6.98 -10.46 -6.71
CA GLU A 10 -6.11 -11.25 -7.58
C GLU A 10 -5.12 -10.38 -8.33
N ILE A 11 -5.55 -9.25 -8.90
CA ILE A 11 -4.68 -8.30 -9.61
C ILE A 11 -3.65 -7.70 -8.64
N PHE A 12 -4.07 -7.31 -7.44
CA PHE A 12 -3.19 -6.69 -6.45
C PHE A 12 -2.12 -7.66 -5.93
N PHE A 13 -2.50 -8.91 -5.59
CA PHE A 13 -1.58 -9.88 -5.01
C PHE A 13 -0.75 -10.64 -6.03
N VAL A 14 -1.27 -10.88 -7.23
CA VAL A 14 -0.55 -11.57 -8.32
C VAL A 14 0.65 -10.77 -8.80
N ASN A 15 0.60 -9.43 -8.73
CA ASN A 15 1.68 -8.55 -9.18
C ASN A 15 2.76 -8.30 -8.11
N LEU A 16 2.68 -8.92 -6.93
CA LEU A 16 3.72 -8.78 -5.92
C LEU A 16 4.96 -9.62 -6.29
N PRO A 17 6.15 -9.08 -6.11
CA PRO A 17 7.38 -9.80 -6.44
C PRO A 17 7.60 -10.99 -5.52
N THR A 18 8.14 -12.06 -6.09
CA THR A 18 8.62 -13.23 -5.34
C THR A 18 9.87 -12.87 -4.55
N GLU A 19 10.29 -13.75 -3.65
CA GLU A 19 11.52 -13.55 -2.87
C GLU A 19 12.75 -13.35 -3.79
N LYS A 20 12.87 -14.17 -4.84
CA LYS A 20 13.96 -14.04 -5.82
C LYS A 20 13.92 -12.71 -6.56
N GLU A 21 12.74 -12.28 -6.96
CA GLU A 21 12.55 -10.98 -7.61
C GLU A 21 12.88 -9.85 -6.64
N ARG A 22 12.53 -9.96 -5.36
CA ARG A 22 12.89 -8.95 -4.36
C ARG A 22 14.40 -8.82 -4.16
N VAL A 23 15.14 -9.93 -4.20
CA VAL A 23 16.62 -9.88 -4.20
C VAL A 23 17.13 -9.01 -5.35
N GLU A 24 16.61 -9.22 -6.55
CA GLU A 24 17.03 -8.44 -7.72
C GLU A 24 16.60 -6.97 -7.63
N ILE A 25 15.43 -6.70 -7.07
CA ILE A 25 14.95 -5.32 -6.84
C ILE A 25 15.88 -4.60 -5.85
N PHE A 26 16.24 -5.24 -4.74
CA PHE A 26 17.22 -4.68 -3.80
C PHE A 26 18.57 -4.43 -4.46
N ARG A 27 19.06 -5.44 -5.20
CA ARG A 27 20.33 -5.30 -5.94
C ARG A 27 20.32 -4.09 -6.87
N LEU A 28 19.26 -3.96 -7.66
CA LEU A 28 19.13 -2.86 -8.61
C LEU A 28 19.11 -1.50 -7.93
N HIS A 29 18.31 -1.34 -6.89
CA HIS A 29 18.16 -0.05 -6.20
C HIS A 29 19.39 0.33 -5.38
N ILE A 30 20.04 -0.64 -4.74
CA ILE A 30 21.28 -0.39 -3.99
C ILE A 30 22.42 -0.08 -4.95
N SER A 31 22.57 -0.83 -6.06
CA SER A 31 23.63 -0.60 -7.04
C SER A 31 23.55 0.78 -7.71
N ARG A 32 22.34 1.25 -7.96
CA ARG A 32 22.14 2.60 -8.52
C ARG A 32 22.65 3.70 -7.59
N ARG A 33 22.67 3.45 -6.29
CA ARG A 33 23.09 4.40 -5.26
C ARG A 33 24.51 4.18 -4.79
N ARG A 34 24.97 2.92 -4.79
CA ARG A 34 26.29 2.49 -4.29
C ARG A 34 26.79 1.30 -5.09
N ASP A 35 27.25 1.56 -6.30
CA ASP A 35 27.63 0.54 -7.28
C ASP A 35 28.67 -0.47 -6.76
N ILE A 36 29.65 0.00 -5.99
CA ILE A 36 30.74 -0.82 -5.48
C ILE A 36 30.39 -1.58 -4.21
N ALA A 37 29.36 -1.15 -3.48
CA ALA A 37 29.08 -1.62 -2.13
C ALA A 37 27.94 -2.64 -2.02
N VAL A 38 27.37 -3.11 -3.14
CA VAL A 38 26.26 -4.08 -3.12
C VAL A 38 26.63 -5.36 -2.37
N LYS A 39 27.88 -5.76 -2.41
CA LYS A 39 28.41 -6.93 -1.70
C LYS A 39 28.33 -6.83 -0.18
N ASN A 40 28.24 -5.60 0.34
CA ASN A 40 28.18 -5.32 1.76
C ASN A 40 26.76 -5.43 2.34
N TYR A 41 25.78 -5.68 1.48
CA TYR A 41 24.38 -5.79 1.87
C TYR A 41 23.91 -7.24 1.82
N ASP A 42 23.19 -7.67 2.85
CA ASP A 42 22.59 -9.01 2.89
C ASP A 42 21.25 -8.99 2.14
N LEU A 43 21.33 -9.14 0.82
CA LEU A 43 20.14 -9.10 -0.05
C LEU A 43 19.15 -10.21 0.26
N ALA A 44 19.64 -11.39 0.67
CA ALA A 44 18.78 -12.51 1.02
C ALA A 44 17.95 -12.22 2.26
N ALA A 45 18.57 -11.67 3.31
CA ALA A 45 17.86 -11.26 4.52
C ALA A 45 16.82 -10.17 4.23
N LEU A 46 17.19 -9.17 3.44
CA LEU A 46 16.29 -8.09 3.04
C LEU A 46 15.08 -8.61 2.25
N ALA A 47 15.31 -9.52 1.31
CA ALA A 47 14.25 -10.11 0.52
C ALA A 47 13.31 -10.97 1.36
N LYS A 48 13.84 -11.69 2.35
CA LYS A 48 13.04 -12.51 3.26
C LYS A 48 12.12 -11.67 4.13
N GLU A 49 12.61 -10.56 4.65
CA GLU A 49 11.86 -9.67 5.55
C GLU A 49 10.84 -8.78 4.81
N THR A 50 10.88 -8.75 3.49
CA THR A 50 9.98 -7.91 2.66
C THR A 50 8.86 -8.71 1.98
N LYS A 51 8.46 -9.83 2.54
CA LYS A 51 7.33 -10.59 2.03
C LYS A 51 6.08 -9.70 1.98
N GLY A 52 5.44 -9.66 0.82
CA GLY A 52 4.26 -8.82 0.61
C GLY A 52 4.54 -7.37 0.21
N PHE A 53 5.81 -6.98 0.08
CA PHE A 53 6.19 -5.66 -0.39
C PHE A 53 6.15 -5.59 -1.92
N SER A 54 5.65 -4.48 -2.43
CA SER A 54 5.80 -4.11 -3.85
C SER A 54 7.20 -3.57 -4.12
N GLY A 55 7.57 -3.49 -5.40
CA GLY A 55 8.84 -2.86 -5.81
C GLY A 55 8.96 -1.41 -5.34
N ALA A 56 7.86 -0.64 -5.41
CA ALA A 56 7.82 0.74 -4.94
C ALA A 56 8.03 0.85 -3.43
N GLU A 57 7.47 -0.06 -2.66
CA GLU A 57 7.66 -0.10 -1.20
C GLU A 57 9.09 -0.49 -0.81
N ILE A 58 9.72 -1.39 -1.57
CA ILE A 58 11.15 -1.71 -1.39
C ILE A 58 12.02 -0.49 -1.66
N GLU A 59 11.76 0.23 -2.75
CA GLU A 59 12.47 1.48 -3.03
C GLU A 59 12.31 2.50 -1.91
N GLN A 60 11.12 2.62 -1.36
CA GLN A 60 10.82 3.54 -0.26
C GLN A 60 11.61 3.21 1.00
N VAL A 61 11.68 1.94 1.41
CA VAL A 61 12.45 1.57 2.60
C VAL A 61 13.96 1.80 2.41
N ILE A 62 14.48 1.64 1.21
CA ILE A 62 15.87 1.99 0.89
C ILE A 62 16.09 3.50 1.03
N ASN A 63 15.19 4.30 0.49
CA ASN A 63 15.25 5.76 0.60
C ASN A 63 15.17 6.21 2.06
N ASP A 64 14.29 5.63 2.85
CA ASP A 64 14.16 5.93 4.28
C ASP A 64 15.44 5.57 5.05
N ALA A 65 16.03 4.41 4.76
CA ALA A 65 17.30 3.99 5.35
C ALA A 65 18.44 4.93 4.98
N MET A 66 18.52 5.36 3.73
CA MET A 66 19.49 6.34 3.27
C MET A 66 19.35 7.68 4.00
N PHE A 67 18.13 8.17 4.12
CA PHE A 67 17.83 9.44 4.78
C PHE A 67 18.22 9.40 6.24
N GLN A 68 17.90 8.32 6.95
CA GLN A 68 18.27 8.13 8.36
C GLN A 68 19.79 8.08 8.55
N ALA A 69 20.48 7.30 7.72
CA ALA A 69 21.95 7.20 7.79
C ALA A 69 22.63 8.54 7.46
N PHE A 70 22.13 9.24 6.44
CA PHE A 70 22.64 10.54 6.04
C PHE A 70 22.50 11.57 7.18
N SER A 71 21.38 11.56 7.92
CA SER A 71 21.19 12.43 9.08
C SER A 71 22.23 12.19 10.18
N GLN A 72 22.82 11.00 10.22
CA GLN A 72 23.89 10.60 11.13
C GLN A 72 25.30 10.75 10.51
N GLN A 73 25.38 11.35 9.34
CA GLN A 73 26.64 11.57 8.58
C GLN A 73 27.40 10.28 8.28
N ARG A 74 26.68 9.21 8.00
CA ARG A 74 27.24 7.91 7.61
C ARG A 74 26.48 7.31 6.44
N ASP A 75 27.04 6.28 5.84
CA ASP A 75 26.36 5.53 4.79
C ASP A 75 25.35 4.55 5.39
N PHE A 76 24.32 4.20 4.61
CA PHE A 76 23.30 3.26 5.07
C PHE A 76 23.81 1.82 5.01
N THR A 77 23.30 1.00 5.90
CA THR A 77 23.68 -0.41 6.07
C THR A 77 22.46 -1.33 5.91
N THR A 78 22.69 -2.65 5.89
CA THR A 78 21.61 -3.65 5.92
C THR A 78 20.69 -3.42 7.13
N GLU A 79 21.25 -3.13 8.29
CA GLU A 79 20.51 -2.88 9.52
C GLU A 79 19.58 -1.67 9.43
N ASP A 80 20.02 -0.63 8.74
CA ASP A 80 19.19 0.56 8.50
C ASP A 80 17.98 0.21 7.62
N ILE A 81 18.19 -0.60 6.58
CA ILE A 81 17.12 -1.06 5.71
C ILE A 81 16.16 -1.97 6.48
N LEU A 82 16.67 -2.90 7.29
CA LEU A 82 15.85 -3.78 8.12
C LEU A 82 15.00 -2.97 9.12
N ALA A 83 15.57 -1.95 9.73
CA ALA A 83 14.83 -1.06 10.63
C ALA A 83 13.69 -0.33 9.90
N ALA A 84 13.94 0.15 8.68
CA ALA A 84 12.91 0.76 7.84
C ALA A 84 11.81 -0.25 7.44
N ILE A 85 12.19 -1.48 7.11
CA ILE A 85 11.25 -2.56 6.80
C ILE A 85 10.35 -2.85 8.00
N HIS A 86 10.92 -3.00 9.18
CA HIS A 86 10.18 -3.35 10.40
C HIS A 86 9.24 -2.23 10.87
N SER A 87 9.53 -0.98 10.53
CA SER A 87 8.66 0.16 10.82
C SER A 87 7.59 0.40 9.76
N THR A 88 7.62 -0.36 8.67
CA THR A 88 6.68 -0.21 7.54
C THR A 88 5.71 -1.38 7.52
N ILE A 89 4.42 -1.07 7.46
CA ILE A 89 3.37 -2.07 7.19
C ILE A 89 3.09 -2.04 5.70
N PRO A 90 3.38 -3.13 4.94
CA PRO A 90 3.13 -3.13 3.51
C PRO A 90 1.65 -3.01 3.20
N LEU A 91 1.33 -2.32 2.12
CA LEU A 91 -0.05 -2.06 1.70
C LEU A 91 -0.82 -3.36 1.48
N SER A 92 -0.16 -4.43 1.00
CA SER A 92 -0.77 -5.74 0.83
C SER A 92 -1.29 -6.34 2.13
N VAL A 93 -0.56 -6.18 3.23
CA VAL A 93 -0.97 -6.65 4.56
C VAL A 93 -2.13 -5.83 5.09
N SER A 94 -2.02 -4.50 5.05
CA SER A 94 -3.09 -3.59 5.48
C SER A 94 -4.38 -3.82 4.70
N PHE A 95 -4.28 -4.00 3.40
CA PHE A 95 -5.41 -4.26 2.52
C PHE A 95 -6.08 -5.60 2.85
N ARG A 96 -5.29 -6.66 3.06
CA ARG A 96 -5.79 -7.98 3.45
C ARG A 96 -6.50 -7.95 4.80
N GLU A 97 -5.95 -7.27 5.78
CA GLU A 97 -6.57 -7.10 7.10
C GLU A 97 -7.90 -6.37 6.98
N THR A 98 -7.97 -5.31 6.18
CA THR A 98 -9.20 -4.56 5.93
C THR A 98 -10.26 -5.44 5.29
N ILE A 99 -9.91 -6.23 4.27
CA ILE A 99 -10.83 -7.16 3.61
C ILE A 99 -11.32 -8.22 4.60
N ASN A 100 -10.42 -8.81 5.40
CA ASN A 100 -10.78 -9.81 6.41
C ASN A 100 -11.75 -9.23 7.45
N LYS A 101 -11.54 -8.01 7.89
CA LYS A 101 -12.47 -7.29 8.79
C LYS A 101 -13.84 -7.08 8.14
N LEU A 102 -13.87 -6.68 6.89
CA LEU A 102 -15.12 -6.50 6.13
C LEU A 102 -15.87 -7.82 5.94
N ILE A 103 -15.17 -8.90 5.64
CA ILE A 103 -15.75 -10.24 5.49
C ILE A 103 -16.33 -10.71 6.84
N ALA A 104 -15.60 -10.57 7.93
CA ALA A 104 -16.05 -10.94 9.27
C ALA A 104 -17.29 -10.12 9.69
N TRP A 105 -17.29 -8.83 9.41
CA TRP A 105 -18.41 -7.94 9.67
C TRP A 105 -19.64 -8.31 8.86
N ALA A 106 -19.47 -8.59 7.56
CA ALA A 106 -20.54 -9.06 6.69
C ALA A 106 -21.13 -10.40 7.15
N GLY A 107 -20.29 -11.33 7.63
CA GLY A 107 -20.69 -12.63 8.16
C GLY A 107 -21.45 -12.54 9.49
N SER A 108 -21.32 -11.45 10.25
CA SER A 108 -22.01 -11.26 11.53
C SER A 108 -23.48 -10.79 11.39
N GLY A 109 -23.97 -10.58 10.19
CA GLY A 109 -25.33 -10.09 9.93
C GLY A 109 -25.53 -8.59 10.10
N ARG A 110 -24.55 -7.87 10.63
CA ARG A 110 -24.59 -6.42 10.83
C ARG A 110 -24.54 -5.63 9.53
N ALA A 111 -23.94 -6.22 8.50
CA ALA A 111 -23.80 -5.59 7.20
C ALA A 111 -25.13 -5.38 6.46
N ARG A 112 -26.13 -6.24 6.67
CA ARG A 112 -27.44 -6.13 6.02
C ARG A 112 -28.21 -4.90 6.45
N MET A 113 -28.11 -4.49 7.73
CA MET A 113 -28.80 -3.30 8.23
C MET A 113 -28.07 -2.02 7.88
N ALA A 114 -26.73 -2.03 7.85
CA ALA A 114 -25.94 -0.87 7.53
C ALA A 114 -25.88 -0.56 6.03
N SER A 115 -25.87 -1.58 5.15
CA SER A 115 -25.89 -1.38 3.70
C SER A 115 -27.20 -0.77 3.22
N SER A 116 -28.34 -1.17 3.75
CA SER A 116 -29.63 -0.58 3.39
C SER A 116 -29.76 0.88 3.87
N GLN A 117 -29.14 1.24 4.99
CA GLN A 117 -29.08 2.62 5.44
C GLN A 117 -28.09 3.47 4.65
N GLN A 118 -27.00 2.89 4.24
CA GLN A 118 -25.99 3.57 3.46
C GLN A 118 -26.46 3.83 2.02
N GLU A 119 -27.09 2.86 1.40
CA GLU A 119 -27.73 3.02 0.09
C GLU A 119 -28.84 4.07 0.12
N ALA A 120 -29.63 4.11 1.17
CA ALA A 120 -30.66 5.13 1.34
C ALA A 120 -30.05 6.53 1.52
N ASN A 121 -28.96 6.64 2.27
CA ASN A 121 -28.25 7.92 2.49
C ASN A 121 -27.53 8.39 1.23
N GLU A 122 -26.92 7.49 0.48
CA GLU A 122 -26.24 7.81 -0.77
C GLU A 122 -27.24 8.23 -1.85
N SER A 123 -28.39 7.55 -1.93
CA SER A 123 -29.48 7.94 -2.82
C SER A 123 -30.03 9.34 -2.47
N ALA A 124 -30.28 9.59 -1.19
CA ALA A 124 -30.76 10.91 -0.76
C ALA A 124 -29.74 12.03 -1.00
N ALA A 125 -28.45 11.77 -0.78
CA ALA A 125 -27.39 12.73 -1.05
C ALA A 125 -27.20 12.96 -2.56
N GLY A 126 -27.31 11.92 -3.37
CA GLY A 126 -27.27 12.00 -4.82
C GLY A 126 -28.42 12.83 -5.38
N ASP A 127 -29.63 12.61 -4.89
CA ASP A 127 -30.80 13.36 -5.29
C ASP A 127 -30.70 14.85 -4.89
N GLN A 128 -30.20 15.17 -3.71
CA GLN A 128 -29.99 16.55 -3.29
C GLN A 128 -28.93 17.26 -4.14
N LEU A 129 -27.85 16.60 -4.49
CA LEU A 129 -26.82 17.14 -5.39
C LEU A 129 -27.36 17.39 -6.79
N TYR A 130 -28.16 16.45 -7.30
CA TYR A 130 -28.79 16.56 -8.62
C TYR A 130 -29.77 17.76 -8.68
N TYR A 131 -30.62 17.91 -7.67
CA TYR A 131 -31.56 19.04 -7.57
C TYR A 131 -30.84 20.37 -7.41
N SER A 132 -29.77 20.46 -6.65
CA SER A 132 -28.98 21.71 -6.50
C SER A 132 -28.28 22.08 -7.80
N TYR A 133 -27.86 21.10 -8.58
CA TYR A 133 -27.23 21.32 -9.88
C TYR A 133 -28.24 21.84 -10.94
N GLN A 134 -29.47 21.32 -10.93
CA GLN A 134 -30.51 21.73 -11.86
C GLN A 134 -31.12 23.10 -11.56
N ASN A 135 -31.17 23.47 -10.28
CA ASN A 135 -31.79 24.75 -9.86
C ASN A 135 -30.81 25.93 -9.79
N GLY A 136 -29.58 25.77 -10.28
CA GLY A 136 -28.63 26.85 -10.41
C GLY A 136 -28.19 27.48 -9.07
N THR A 137 -28.36 26.78 -7.96
CA THR A 137 -27.88 27.21 -6.65
C THR A 137 -26.38 26.99 -6.47
N GLY A 138 -25.67 26.76 -7.57
CA GLY A 138 -24.21 26.75 -7.64
C GLY A 138 -23.62 28.16 -7.78
N ASP A 139 -24.39 29.19 -7.51
CA ASP A 139 -23.91 30.58 -7.50
C ASP A 139 -23.12 30.87 -6.22
N GLY A 140 -21.92 30.37 -6.19
CA GLY A 140 -21.01 30.61 -5.06
C GLY A 140 -19.55 30.53 -5.43
N ILE A 141 -19.22 30.26 -6.69
CA ILE A 141 -17.84 30.27 -7.16
C ILE A 141 -17.69 31.42 -8.17
N GLN A 142 -17.41 32.58 -7.64
CA GLN A 142 -16.74 33.63 -8.38
C GLN A 142 -15.30 33.70 -7.91
#